data_05509e47677a52915d036ec46efd10d0
#
_entry.id   05509e47677a52915d036ec46efd10d0
#
_cell.length_a   1.000
_cell.length_b   1.000
_cell.length_c   1.000
_cell.angle_alpha   90.00
_cell.angle_beta   90.00
_cell.angle_gamma   90.00
#
_symmetry.space_group_name_H-M   'P 1'
#
loop_
_entity.id
_entity.type
_entity.pdbx_description
1 polymer ?
#
loop_
_entity_poly.entity_id
_entity_poly.type
_entity_poly.pdbx_seq_one_letter_code
_entity_poly.pdbx_strand_id
1 'polypeptide(L)'
;MSLRYSCLVLDHDDTVVDSIATVHYPSFLETLSRVKPDFQPSLTEYRRLNHVHGFEALCYQVLGFSQADMQVQNEVWFSYMRRLIPPMFPGMAQLLRAFRAAGGHICVVSHSWASYIRRDYRSWGAPEPELIYDWSLPARFRKPSPWPLWEISRILGVAPREMLMVDDLKPGRKMARSAGVDFAAAGWAEAVPDVRLDMQTGGGVYCESVSQLANLIFSGQ
;
A
#
# COMPACT_ATOMS: atom_id res chain seq x y z
N MET A 1 8.49 -2.30 25.79
CA MET A 1 7.20 -1.82 25.25
C MET A 1 6.35 -3.03 24.94
N SER A 2 5.11 -3.09 25.39
CA SER A 2 4.18 -4.14 24.98
C SER A 2 3.53 -3.77 23.65
N LEU A 3 3.25 -4.80 22.82
CA LEU A 3 2.54 -4.61 21.56
C LEU A 3 1.03 -4.66 21.80
N ARG A 4 0.29 -3.77 21.16
CA ARG A 4 -1.18 -3.84 21.08
C ARG A 4 -1.64 -4.87 20.06
N TYR A 5 -0.87 -5.04 18.98
CA TYR A 5 -1.11 -6.01 17.93
C TYR A 5 0.09 -6.93 17.78
N SER A 6 -0.17 -8.22 17.54
CA SER A 6 0.89 -9.22 17.33
C SER A 6 1.38 -9.24 15.87
N CYS A 7 0.58 -8.73 14.93
CA CYS A 7 0.91 -8.72 13.52
C CYS A 7 0.50 -7.39 12.86
N LEU A 8 1.46 -6.76 12.17
CA LEU A 8 1.20 -5.68 11.23
C LEU A 8 1.13 -6.25 9.81
N VAL A 9 0.03 -5.97 9.13
CA VAL A 9 -0.14 -6.24 7.71
C VAL A 9 -0.16 -4.90 6.99
N LEU A 10 0.84 -4.64 6.18
CA LEU A 10 1.07 -3.35 5.55
C LEU A 10 0.74 -3.42 4.05
N ASP A 11 0.12 -2.41 3.49
CA ASP A 11 0.33 -2.11 2.09
C ASP A 11 1.76 -1.62 1.88
N HIS A 12 2.20 -1.46 0.62
CA HIS A 12 3.55 -1.04 0.31
C HIS A 12 3.59 0.38 -0.25
N ASP A 13 2.93 0.58 -1.39
CA ASP A 13 2.93 1.85 -2.13
C ASP A 13 2.15 2.92 -1.35
N ASP A 14 2.73 4.10 -1.19
CA ASP A 14 2.18 5.22 -0.39
C ASP A 14 1.79 4.89 1.07
N THR A 15 2.15 3.69 1.53
CA THR A 15 2.01 3.27 2.93
C THR A 15 3.37 3.10 3.59
N VAL A 16 4.26 2.30 3.03
CA VAL A 16 5.63 2.09 3.54
C VAL A 16 6.63 2.98 2.81
N VAL A 17 6.47 3.15 1.51
CA VAL A 17 7.32 3.96 0.63
C VAL A 17 6.50 5.00 -0.13
N ASP A 18 7.08 6.17 -0.37
CA ASP A 18 6.51 7.25 -1.20
C ASP A 18 6.73 6.92 -2.69
N SER A 19 5.96 5.98 -3.20
CA SER A 19 6.11 5.46 -4.56
C SER A 19 5.20 6.14 -5.58
N ILE A 20 4.02 6.63 -5.17
CA ILE A 20 3.11 7.30 -6.12
C ILE A 20 3.77 8.55 -6.69
N ALA A 21 4.30 9.44 -5.86
CA ALA A 21 4.92 10.67 -6.33
C ALA A 21 6.24 10.44 -7.06
N THR A 22 7.01 9.41 -6.68
CA THR A 22 8.38 9.21 -7.16
C THR A 22 8.52 8.20 -8.30
N VAL A 23 7.58 7.27 -8.44
CA VAL A 23 7.63 6.17 -9.41
C VAL A 23 6.37 6.07 -10.25
N HIS A 24 5.20 5.88 -9.60
CA HIS A 24 3.97 5.55 -10.32
C HIS A 24 3.46 6.70 -11.18
N TYR A 25 3.37 7.91 -10.62
CA TYR A 25 2.89 9.06 -11.36
C TYR A 25 3.86 9.48 -12.48
N PRO A 26 5.18 9.60 -12.30
CA PRO A 26 6.09 9.90 -13.40
C PRO A 26 6.06 8.84 -14.52
N SER A 27 6.01 7.56 -14.18
CA SER A 27 5.90 6.49 -15.17
C SER A 27 4.56 6.52 -15.93
N PHE A 28 3.48 6.88 -15.23
CA PHE A 28 2.17 7.04 -15.85
C PHE A 28 2.13 8.22 -16.82
N LEU A 29 2.72 9.37 -16.45
CA LEU A 29 2.85 10.52 -17.38
C LEU A 29 3.67 10.16 -18.62
N GLU A 30 4.77 9.42 -18.47
CA GLU A 30 5.55 8.94 -19.61
C GLU A 30 4.72 8.01 -20.51
N THR A 31 3.93 7.12 -19.90
CA THR A 31 2.99 6.28 -20.67
C THR A 31 1.97 7.14 -21.43
N LEU A 32 1.33 8.07 -20.75
CA LEU A 32 0.33 8.95 -21.36
C LEU A 32 0.90 9.76 -22.51
N SER A 33 2.14 10.24 -22.40
CA SER A 33 2.79 10.96 -23.49
C SER A 33 2.94 10.14 -24.78
N ARG A 34 2.94 8.79 -24.68
CA ARG A 34 3.05 7.86 -25.80
C ARG A 34 1.69 7.42 -26.34
N VAL A 35 0.70 7.17 -25.47
CA VAL A 35 -0.56 6.53 -25.84
C VAL A 35 -1.77 7.49 -25.82
N LYS A 36 -1.69 8.58 -25.04
CA LYS A 36 -2.78 9.55 -24.86
C LYS A 36 -2.25 10.94 -24.53
N PRO A 37 -1.51 11.59 -25.44
CA PRO A 37 -0.76 12.83 -25.15
C PRO A 37 -1.65 14.01 -24.72
N ASP A 38 -2.91 14.01 -25.13
CA ASP A 38 -3.87 15.08 -24.79
C ASP A 38 -4.37 15.02 -23.32
N PHE A 39 -4.05 13.97 -22.59
CA PHE A 39 -4.41 13.83 -21.20
C PHE A 39 -3.17 13.80 -20.30
N GLN A 40 -2.96 14.87 -19.55
CA GLN A 40 -1.81 15.03 -18.65
C GLN A 40 -2.31 15.48 -17.25
N PRO A 41 -2.78 14.54 -16.41
CA PRO A 41 -3.30 14.87 -15.10
C PRO A 41 -2.22 15.40 -14.17
N SER A 42 -2.57 16.30 -13.25
CA SER A 42 -1.72 16.64 -12.11
C SER A 42 -1.61 15.43 -11.15
N LEU A 43 -0.60 15.43 -10.27
CA LEU A 43 -0.47 14.40 -9.23
C LEU A 43 -1.73 14.30 -8.35
N THR A 44 -2.32 15.44 -7.99
CA THR A 44 -3.57 15.50 -7.23
C THR A 44 -4.72 14.82 -7.97
N GLU A 45 -4.85 15.08 -9.28
CA GLU A 45 -5.88 14.45 -10.11
C GLU A 45 -5.61 12.95 -10.29
N TYR A 46 -4.37 12.54 -10.53
CA TYR A 46 -3.98 11.14 -10.60
C TYR A 46 -4.33 10.38 -9.31
N ARG A 47 -4.01 10.93 -8.13
CA ARG A 47 -4.39 10.34 -6.84
C ARG A 47 -5.90 10.22 -6.70
N ARG A 48 -6.65 11.29 -7.03
CA ARG A 48 -8.12 11.27 -6.98
C ARG A 48 -8.73 10.21 -7.90
N LEU A 49 -8.27 10.13 -9.14
CA LEU A 49 -8.75 9.17 -10.13
C LEU A 49 -8.47 7.72 -9.68
N ASN A 50 -7.27 7.45 -9.14
CA ASN A 50 -6.95 6.13 -8.59
C ASN A 50 -7.81 5.79 -7.37
N HIS A 51 -8.07 6.72 -6.48
CA HIS A 51 -8.92 6.51 -5.32
C HIS A 51 -10.37 6.19 -5.70
N VAL A 52 -10.89 6.88 -6.73
CA VAL A 52 -12.28 6.69 -7.20
C VAL A 52 -12.45 5.39 -7.96
N HIS A 53 -11.57 5.12 -8.92
CA HIS A 53 -11.73 4.03 -9.87
C HIS A 53 -10.85 2.81 -9.59
N GLY A 54 -9.67 3.00 -8.99
CA GLY A 54 -8.57 2.04 -9.00
C GLY A 54 -7.83 2.06 -10.34
N PHE A 55 -6.57 1.63 -10.34
CA PHE A 55 -5.67 1.80 -11.49
C PHE A 55 -6.15 1.11 -12.77
N GLU A 56 -6.58 -0.16 -12.67
CA GLU A 56 -7.05 -0.92 -13.85
C GLU A 56 -8.30 -0.28 -14.48
N ALA A 57 -9.28 0.10 -13.65
CA ALA A 57 -10.49 0.75 -14.16
C ALA A 57 -10.21 2.16 -14.68
N LEU A 58 -9.29 2.89 -14.07
CA LEU A 58 -8.81 4.17 -14.60
C LEU A 58 -8.26 3.98 -16.02
N CYS A 59 -7.37 3.01 -16.23
CA CYS A 59 -6.79 2.77 -17.55
C CYS A 59 -7.83 2.28 -18.57
N TYR A 60 -8.53 1.20 -18.28
CA TYR A 60 -9.42 0.56 -19.25
C TYR A 60 -10.74 1.28 -19.45
N GLN A 61 -11.40 1.69 -18.36
CA GLN A 61 -12.78 2.19 -18.43
C GLN A 61 -12.85 3.71 -18.57
N VAL A 62 -11.94 4.45 -17.91
CA VAL A 62 -11.96 5.91 -17.97
C VAL A 62 -11.13 6.44 -19.14
N LEU A 63 -9.91 5.91 -19.32
CA LEU A 63 -8.99 6.38 -20.36
C LEU A 63 -9.11 5.61 -21.68
N GLY A 64 -9.79 4.45 -21.68
CA GLY A 64 -10.00 3.64 -22.87
C GLY A 64 -8.74 2.96 -23.39
N PHE A 65 -7.80 2.60 -22.51
CA PHE A 65 -6.59 1.89 -22.89
C PHE A 65 -6.92 0.54 -23.53
N SER A 66 -6.28 0.26 -24.65
CA SER A 66 -6.23 -1.08 -25.22
C SER A 66 -5.26 -1.99 -24.47
N GLN A 67 -5.25 -3.29 -24.79
CA GLN A 67 -4.24 -4.21 -24.27
C GLN A 67 -2.81 -3.78 -24.69
N ALA A 68 -2.64 -3.23 -25.88
CA ALA A 68 -1.35 -2.72 -26.35
C ALA A 68 -0.89 -1.51 -25.50
N ASP A 69 -1.80 -0.59 -25.16
CA ASP A 69 -1.49 0.57 -24.32
C ASP A 69 -1.09 0.12 -22.91
N MET A 70 -1.76 -0.91 -22.36
CA MET A 70 -1.38 -1.49 -21.07
C MET A 70 -0.02 -2.22 -21.12
N GLN A 71 0.38 -2.79 -22.26
CA GLN A 71 1.73 -3.31 -22.44
C GLN A 71 2.76 -2.18 -22.35
N VAL A 72 2.52 -1.07 -23.05
CA VAL A 72 3.37 0.13 -22.95
C VAL A 72 3.45 0.62 -21.51
N GLN A 73 2.31 0.71 -20.81
CA GLN A 73 2.26 1.08 -19.40
C GLN A 73 3.14 0.16 -18.54
N ASN A 74 3.02 -1.14 -18.70
CA ASN A 74 3.80 -2.10 -17.96
C ASN A 74 5.31 -1.98 -18.24
N GLU A 75 5.70 -1.84 -19.51
CA GLU A 75 7.11 -1.67 -19.91
C GLU A 75 7.72 -0.41 -19.29
N VAL A 76 7.01 0.72 -19.38
CA VAL A 76 7.45 1.97 -18.77
C VAL A 76 7.55 1.84 -17.27
N TRP A 77 6.52 1.33 -16.60
CA TRP A 77 6.50 1.13 -15.15
C TRP A 77 7.65 0.23 -14.69
N PHE A 78 7.86 -0.92 -15.34
CA PHE A 78 8.99 -1.80 -15.01
C PHE A 78 10.34 -1.12 -15.24
N SER A 79 10.45 -0.23 -16.23
CA SER A 79 11.70 0.53 -16.44
C SER A 79 12.00 1.48 -15.27
N TYR A 80 10.97 2.12 -14.70
CA TYR A 80 11.09 2.96 -13.51
C TYR A 80 11.43 2.12 -12.26
N MET A 81 10.68 1.05 -12.03
CA MET A 81 10.90 0.17 -10.89
C MET A 81 12.29 -0.46 -10.86
N ARG A 82 12.90 -0.75 -12.02
CA ARG A 82 14.28 -1.25 -12.07
C ARG A 82 15.33 -0.20 -11.73
N ARG A 83 15.06 1.07 -12.01
CA ARG A 83 16.03 2.18 -11.84
C ARG A 83 15.89 2.90 -10.51
N LEU A 84 14.68 2.96 -9.97
CA LEU A 84 14.37 3.78 -8.81
C LEU A 84 14.04 2.90 -7.60
N ILE A 85 14.50 3.34 -6.46
CA ILE A 85 14.09 2.82 -5.15
C ILE A 85 13.31 3.95 -4.48
N PRO A 86 11.99 3.82 -4.30
CA PRO A 86 11.20 4.87 -3.68
C PRO A 86 11.67 5.12 -2.24
N PRO A 87 11.64 6.37 -1.77
CA PRO A 87 12.01 6.68 -0.40
C PRO A 87 11.00 6.05 0.57
N MET A 88 11.52 5.43 1.62
CA MET A 88 10.67 4.98 2.73
C MET A 88 10.24 6.18 3.56
N PHE A 89 8.98 6.21 4.00
CA PHE A 89 8.49 7.33 4.80
C PHE A 89 9.30 7.52 6.08
N PRO A 90 9.55 8.79 6.50
CA PRO A 90 10.35 9.09 7.68
C PRO A 90 9.86 8.35 8.93
N GLY A 91 10.77 7.66 9.61
CA GLY A 91 10.47 6.87 10.81
C GLY A 91 9.95 5.46 10.56
N MET A 92 9.52 5.09 9.34
CA MET A 92 8.93 3.78 9.04
C MET A 92 9.93 2.63 9.29
N ALA A 93 11.15 2.71 8.77
CA ALA A 93 12.15 1.66 9.01
C ALA A 93 12.46 1.48 10.51
N GLN A 94 12.49 2.58 11.27
CA GLN A 94 12.71 2.54 12.71
C GLN A 94 11.53 1.88 13.44
N LEU A 95 10.31 2.24 13.08
CA LEU A 95 9.09 1.65 13.60
C LEU A 95 9.05 0.14 13.37
N LEU A 96 9.32 -0.30 12.15
CA LEU A 96 9.31 -1.72 11.79
C LEU A 96 10.38 -2.51 12.54
N ARG A 97 11.59 -1.94 12.71
CA ARG A 97 12.64 -2.58 13.54
C ARG A 97 12.21 -2.69 14.99
N ALA A 98 11.64 -1.65 15.56
CA ALA A 98 11.16 -1.66 16.95
C ALA A 98 10.03 -2.68 17.15
N PHE A 99 9.09 -2.74 16.20
CA PHE A 99 7.98 -3.69 16.24
C PHE A 99 8.47 -5.14 16.15
N ARG A 100 9.40 -5.43 15.24
CA ARG A 100 10.04 -6.75 15.11
C ARG A 100 10.82 -7.13 16.37
N ALA A 101 11.59 -6.20 16.92
CA ALA A 101 12.37 -6.43 18.14
C ALA A 101 11.48 -6.70 19.38
N ALA A 102 10.25 -6.18 19.38
CA ALA A 102 9.25 -6.48 20.41
C ALA A 102 8.49 -7.81 20.17
N GLY A 103 8.86 -8.60 19.17
CA GLY A 103 8.26 -9.89 18.84
C GLY A 103 7.08 -9.83 17.88
N GLY A 104 6.82 -8.68 17.25
CA GLY A 104 5.73 -8.52 16.29
C GLY A 104 6.04 -9.12 14.92
N HIS A 105 5.02 -9.67 14.26
CA HIS A 105 5.07 -10.16 12.89
C HIS A 105 4.81 -9.05 11.90
N ILE A 106 5.59 -9.01 10.81
CA ILE A 106 5.43 -8.04 9.73
C ILE A 106 5.09 -8.79 8.44
N CYS A 107 3.94 -8.48 7.86
CA CYS A 107 3.47 -9.02 6.59
C CYS A 107 3.11 -7.88 5.63
N VAL A 108 3.07 -8.18 4.34
CA VAL A 108 2.67 -7.22 3.30
C VAL A 108 1.58 -7.81 2.42
N VAL A 109 0.54 -7.02 2.15
CA VAL A 109 -0.48 -7.30 1.13
C VAL A 109 -0.56 -6.10 0.21
N SER A 110 -0.03 -6.20 -0.99
CA SER A 110 0.11 -5.07 -1.91
C SER A 110 -0.23 -5.45 -3.35
N HIS A 111 -0.53 -4.44 -4.18
CA HIS A 111 -0.58 -4.58 -5.63
C HIS A 111 0.79 -4.40 -6.30
N SER A 112 1.85 -4.16 -5.55
CA SER A 112 3.23 -4.18 -6.04
C SER A 112 3.76 -5.62 -6.16
N TRP A 113 4.98 -5.80 -6.68
CA TRP A 113 5.62 -7.11 -6.82
C TRP A 113 6.54 -7.42 -5.64
N ALA A 114 6.50 -8.65 -5.13
CA ALA A 114 7.27 -9.08 -3.96
C ALA A 114 8.78 -8.83 -4.09
N SER A 115 9.32 -8.95 -5.30
CA SER A 115 10.75 -8.69 -5.55
C SER A 115 11.15 -7.23 -5.28
N TYR A 116 10.28 -6.28 -5.67
CA TYR A 116 10.51 -4.85 -5.40
C TYR A 116 10.25 -4.51 -3.94
N ILE A 117 9.19 -5.06 -3.33
CA ILE A 117 8.92 -4.90 -1.89
C ILE A 117 10.14 -5.33 -1.07
N ARG A 118 10.68 -6.54 -1.29
CA ARG A 118 11.87 -7.02 -0.58
C ARG A 118 13.10 -6.14 -0.81
N ARG A 119 13.32 -5.71 -2.07
CA ARG A 119 14.41 -4.80 -2.41
C ARG A 119 14.32 -3.50 -1.60
N ASP A 120 13.13 -2.89 -1.56
CA ASP A 120 12.92 -1.60 -0.92
C ASP A 120 13.10 -1.71 0.61
N TYR A 121 12.56 -2.76 1.24
CA TYR A 121 12.80 -3.02 2.68
C TYR A 121 14.29 -3.17 2.99
N ARG A 122 15.02 -3.94 2.20
CA ARG A 122 16.48 -4.12 2.39
C ARG A 122 17.24 -2.81 2.19
N SER A 123 16.91 -2.06 1.15
CA SER A 123 17.60 -0.80 0.80
C SER A 123 17.47 0.25 1.90
N TRP A 124 16.38 0.22 2.67
CA TRP A 124 16.13 1.13 3.78
C TRP A 124 16.47 0.51 5.16
N GLY A 125 17.06 -0.68 5.20
CA GLY A 125 17.42 -1.37 6.44
C GLY A 125 16.21 -1.70 7.33
N ALA A 126 15.04 -1.89 6.72
CA ALA A 126 13.85 -2.38 7.40
C ALA A 126 13.86 -3.91 7.46
N PRO A 127 13.26 -4.55 8.50
CA PRO A 127 13.11 -6.00 8.55
C PRO A 127 12.26 -6.49 7.38
N GLU A 128 12.73 -7.50 6.67
CA GLU A 128 11.94 -8.09 5.59
C GLU A 128 10.62 -8.67 6.13
N PRO A 129 9.51 -8.49 5.39
CA PRO A 129 8.24 -9.13 5.74
C PRO A 129 8.35 -10.65 5.70
N GLU A 130 7.69 -11.32 6.65
CA GLU A 130 7.62 -12.78 6.73
C GLU A 130 6.79 -13.36 5.60
N LEU A 131 5.64 -12.73 5.33
CA LEU A 131 4.74 -13.11 4.26
C LEU A 131 4.46 -11.90 3.38
N ILE A 132 4.45 -12.12 2.06
CA ILE A 132 4.08 -11.10 1.08
C ILE A 132 3.06 -11.70 0.13
N TYR A 133 1.91 -11.05 0.05
CA TYR A 133 0.86 -11.32 -0.92
C TYR A 133 0.83 -10.16 -1.92
N ASP A 134 1.26 -10.44 -3.14
CA ASP A 134 1.59 -9.44 -4.15
C ASP A 134 0.69 -9.52 -5.39
N TRP A 135 1.01 -8.76 -6.42
CA TRP A 135 0.27 -8.74 -7.69
C TRP A 135 0.20 -10.11 -8.41
N SER A 136 1.11 -11.04 -8.14
CA SER A 136 1.12 -12.37 -8.76
C SER A 136 -0.06 -13.26 -8.33
N LEU A 137 -0.74 -12.91 -7.25
CA LEU A 137 -1.94 -13.63 -6.83
C LEU A 137 -3.03 -13.56 -7.91
N PRO A 138 -3.82 -14.64 -8.10
CA PRO A 138 -5.05 -14.55 -8.88
C PRO A 138 -5.96 -13.42 -8.38
N ALA A 139 -6.57 -12.67 -9.30
CA ALA A 139 -7.35 -11.46 -8.99
C ALA A 139 -8.38 -11.65 -7.85
N ARG A 140 -9.05 -12.83 -7.80
CA ARG A 140 -10.03 -13.16 -6.75
C ARG A 140 -9.46 -13.20 -5.32
N PHE A 141 -8.14 -13.28 -5.17
CA PHE A 141 -7.45 -13.32 -3.89
C PHE A 141 -6.71 -12.03 -3.54
N ARG A 142 -6.62 -11.07 -4.49
CA ARG A 142 -6.02 -9.77 -4.21
C ARG A 142 -6.96 -8.87 -3.41
N LYS A 143 -6.45 -7.78 -2.86
CA LYS A 143 -7.28 -6.71 -2.27
C LYS A 143 -8.40 -6.32 -3.26
N PRO A 144 -9.66 -6.22 -2.84
CA PRO A 144 -10.18 -6.19 -1.47
C PRO A 144 -10.61 -7.56 -0.89
N SER A 145 -10.20 -8.70 -1.46
CA SER A 145 -10.51 -10.02 -0.92
C SER A 145 -9.91 -10.20 0.48
N PRO A 146 -10.65 -10.73 1.46
CA PRO A 146 -10.12 -10.98 2.81
C PRO A 146 -9.14 -12.16 2.89
N TRP A 147 -9.00 -12.92 1.80
CA TRP A 147 -8.21 -14.14 1.76
C TRP A 147 -6.77 -14.00 2.26
N PRO A 148 -5.99 -12.97 1.88
CA PRO A 148 -4.62 -12.81 2.38
C PRO A 148 -4.55 -12.68 3.89
N LEU A 149 -5.49 -11.95 4.51
CA LEU A 149 -5.52 -11.76 5.96
C LEU A 149 -5.88 -13.07 6.69
N TRP A 150 -6.81 -13.85 6.17
CA TRP A 150 -7.12 -15.17 6.72
C TRP A 150 -5.94 -16.13 6.59
N GLU A 151 -5.22 -16.08 5.48
CA GLU A 151 -4.05 -16.93 5.27
C GLU A 151 -2.88 -16.53 6.19
N ILE A 152 -2.64 -15.24 6.39
CA ILE A 152 -1.67 -14.73 7.38
C ILE A 152 -2.06 -15.23 8.78
N SER A 153 -3.32 -15.05 9.17
CA SER A 153 -3.85 -15.51 10.47
C SER A 153 -3.60 -17.01 10.67
N ARG A 154 -3.90 -17.81 9.65
CA ARG A 154 -3.71 -19.26 9.68
C ARG A 154 -2.25 -19.69 9.79
N ILE A 155 -1.37 -19.07 8.99
CA ILE A 155 0.07 -19.44 8.92
C ILE A 155 0.79 -19.04 10.22
N LEU A 156 0.52 -17.83 10.72
CA LEU A 156 1.19 -17.30 11.91
C LEU A 156 0.52 -17.70 13.23
N GLY A 157 -0.68 -18.27 13.18
CA GLY A 157 -1.45 -18.59 14.40
C GLY A 157 -1.93 -17.36 15.16
N VAL A 158 -2.05 -16.19 14.49
CA VAL A 158 -2.46 -14.91 15.08
C VAL A 158 -3.94 -14.68 14.82
N ALA A 159 -4.72 -14.40 15.86
CA ALA A 159 -6.16 -14.15 15.67
C ALA A 159 -6.40 -12.80 14.92
N PRO A 160 -7.48 -12.68 14.11
CA PRO A 160 -7.77 -11.44 13.37
C PRO A 160 -7.77 -10.17 14.24
N ARG A 161 -8.28 -10.23 15.47
CA ARG A 161 -8.30 -9.11 16.42
C ARG A 161 -6.92 -8.69 16.94
N GLU A 162 -5.89 -9.51 16.71
CA GLU A 162 -4.50 -9.24 17.08
C GLU A 162 -3.69 -8.73 15.89
N MET A 163 -4.35 -8.52 14.74
CA MET A 163 -3.77 -8.00 13.53
C MET A 163 -4.21 -6.57 13.29
N LEU A 164 -3.35 -5.76 12.70
CA LEU A 164 -3.66 -4.43 12.19
C LEU A 164 -3.30 -4.36 10.71
N MET A 165 -4.29 -4.07 9.85
CA MET A 165 -4.05 -3.72 8.45
C MET A 165 -3.81 -2.23 8.34
N VAL A 166 -2.73 -1.84 7.67
CA VAL A 166 -2.37 -0.43 7.40
C VAL A 166 -2.34 -0.23 5.89
N ASP A 167 -3.14 0.69 5.37
CA ASP A 167 -3.26 0.94 3.93
C ASP A 167 -3.74 2.38 3.69
N ASP A 168 -3.33 3.01 2.61
CA ASP A 168 -3.74 4.37 2.22
C ASP A 168 -5.04 4.41 1.42
N LEU A 169 -5.55 3.24 0.96
CA LEU A 169 -6.68 3.15 0.04
C LEU A 169 -7.83 2.23 0.53
N LYS A 170 -9.02 2.46 -0.05
CA LYS A 170 -10.26 1.69 0.20
C LYS A 170 -10.13 0.16 0.08
N PRO A 171 -9.37 -0.42 -0.88
CA PRO A 171 -9.28 -1.88 -0.99
C PRO A 171 -8.75 -2.55 0.26
N GLY A 172 -7.72 -1.99 0.92
CA GLY A 172 -7.21 -2.52 2.19
C GLY A 172 -8.20 -2.38 3.33
N ARG A 173 -8.90 -1.23 3.41
CA ARG A 173 -9.98 -1.02 4.39
C ARG A 173 -11.11 -2.05 4.24
N LYS A 174 -11.56 -2.29 2.99
CA LYS A 174 -12.58 -3.31 2.70
C LYS A 174 -12.11 -4.71 3.07
N MET A 175 -10.86 -5.04 2.74
CA MET A 175 -10.23 -6.31 3.06
C MET A 175 -10.20 -6.53 4.58
N ALA A 176 -9.70 -5.57 5.34
CA ALA A 176 -9.61 -5.62 6.80
C ALA A 176 -11.00 -5.82 7.44
N ARG A 177 -11.99 -5.01 7.03
CA ARG A 177 -13.38 -5.13 7.51
C ARG A 177 -13.96 -6.52 7.25
N SER A 178 -13.77 -7.07 6.05
CA SER A 178 -14.29 -8.39 5.68
C SER A 178 -13.59 -9.52 6.41
N ALA A 179 -12.35 -9.33 6.86
CA ALA A 179 -11.57 -10.31 7.61
C ALA A 179 -11.76 -10.21 9.14
N GLY A 180 -12.43 -9.16 9.63
CA GLY A 180 -12.53 -8.89 11.07
C GLY A 180 -11.20 -8.44 11.69
N VAL A 181 -10.36 -7.77 10.89
CA VAL A 181 -9.05 -7.22 11.27
C VAL A 181 -9.20 -5.72 11.49
N ASP A 182 -8.53 -5.18 12.52
CA ASP A 182 -8.48 -3.74 12.75
C ASP A 182 -7.78 -3.02 11.58
N PHE A 183 -8.19 -1.77 11.32
CA PHE A 183 -7.67 -0.99 10.21
C PHE A 183 -7.12 0.36 10.68
N ALA A 184 -5.94 0.73 10.15
CA ALA A 184 -5.38 2.07 10.24
C ALA A 184 -5.15 2.64 8.83
N ALA A 185 -5.73 3.80 8.56
CA ALA A 185 -5.49 4.54 7.33
C ALA A 185 -4.13 5.24 7.38
N ALA A 186 -3.28 5.01 6.40
CA ALA A 186 -1.98 5.66 6.21
C ALA A 186 -2.18 7.04 5.56
N GLY A 187 -2.44 8.06 6.38
CA GLY A 187 -2.75 9.41 5.90
C GLY A 187 -1.54 10.32 5.66
N TRP A 188 -0.32 9.84 5.88
CA TRP A 188 0.90 10.64 5.78
C TRP A 188 1.36 10.92 4.35
N ALA A 189 0.91 10.15 3.36
CA ALA A 189 1.18 10.41 1.95
C ALA A 189 0.08 11.25 1.27
N GLU A 190 -1.11 11.33 1.87
CA GLU A 190 -2.29 11.85 1.20
C GLU A 190 -2.46 13.36 1.39
N ALA A 191 -2.44 14.08 0.27
CA ALA A 191 -2.63 15.53 0.21
C ALA A 191 -3.96 15.96 -0.44
N VAL A 192 -4.77 15.01 -0.96
CA VAL A 192 -6.04 15.31 -1.64
C VAL A 192 -7.18 15.35 -0.63
N PRO A 193 -7.85 16.50 -0.41
CA PRO A 193 -8.80 16.66 0.70
C PRO A 193 -9.98 15.69 0.69
N ASP A 194 -10.56 15.41 -0.46
CA ASP A 194 -11.69 14.49 -0.61
C ASP A 194 -11.29 13.02 -0.38
N VAL A 195 -10.10 12.60 -0.80
CA VAL A 195 -9.54 11.29 -0.50
C VAL A 195 -9.29 11.15 1.01
N ARG A 196 -8.66 12.17 1.60
CA ARG A 196 -8.43 12.23 3.04
C ARG A 196 -9.73 12.11 3.83
N LEU A 197 -10.76 12.89 3.47
CA LEU A 197 -12.06 12.85 4.14
C LEU A 197 -12.70 11.46 4.08
N ASP A 198 -12.66 10.80 2.92
CA ASP A 198 -13.21 9.44 2.77
C ASP A 198 -12.45 8.42 3.64
N MET A 199 -11.12 8.54 3.71
CA MET A 199 -10.32 7.64 4.54
C MET A 199 -10.50 7.91 6.04
N GLN A 200 -10.73 9.16 6.46
CA GLN A 200 -11.03 9.54 7.84
C GLN A 200 -12.40 9.04 8.30
N THR A 201 -13.40 9.10 7.42
CA THR A 201 -14.80 8.78 7.77
C THR A 201 -15.18 7.33 7.51
N GLY A 202 -14.37 6.60 6.77
CA GLY A 202 -14.68 5.24 6.31
C GLY A 202 -14.50 4.11 7.34
N GLY A 203 -14.11 4.44 8.57
CA GLY A 203 -13.90 3.50 9.66
C GLY A 203 -12.43 3.08 9.85
N GLY A 204 -12.08 2.69 11.06
CA GLY A 204 -10.70 2.46 11.51
C GLY A 204 -10.06 3.72 12.12
N VAL A 205 -8.76 3.68 12.36
CA VAL A 205 -7.98 4.82 12.88
C VAL A 205 -7.29 5.52 11.72
N TYR A 206 -7.46 6.83 11.56
CA TYR A 206 -6.70 7.62 10.60
C TYR A 206 -5.41 8.13 11.24
N CYS A 207 -4.27 7.74 10.71
CA CYS A 207 -2.95 8.16 11.18
C CYS A 207 -2.38 9.21 10.21
N GLU A 208 -2.19 10.45 10.69
CA GLU A 208 -1.61 11.54 9.90
C GLU A 208 -0.09 11.44 9.74
N SER A 209 0.54 10.55 10.53
CA SER A 209 1.98 10.33 10.52
C SER A 209 2.34 8.92 10.96
N VAL A 210 3.53 8.47 10.57
CA VAL A 210 4.13 7.22 11.05
C VAL A 210 4.29 7.22 12.58
N SER A 211 4.49 8.40 13.19
CA SER A 211 4.54 8.53 14.65
C SER A 211 3.20 8.22 15.33
N GLN A 212 2.08 8.63 14.72
CA GLN A 212 0.76 8.26 15.23
C GLN A 212 0.49 6.75 15.08
N LEU A 213 0.94 6.13 13.99
CA LEU A 213 0.90 4.68 13.87
C LEU A 213 1.74 4.01 14.99
N ALA A 214 2.93 4.52 15.28
CA ALA A 214 3.75 4.01 16.38
C ALA A 214 3.00 4.07 17.72
N ASN A 215 2.35 5.19 18.02
CA ASN A 215 1.55 5.34 19.25
C ASN A 215 0.34 4.40 19.30
N LEU A 216 -0.21 4.02 18.13
CA LEU A 216 -1.33 3.08 18.04
C LEU A 216 -0.89 1.64 18.34
N ILE A 217 0.28 1.23 17.85
CA ILE A 217 0.73 -0.18 17.90
C ILE A 217 1.51 -0.53 19.16
N PHE A 218 2.15 0.46 19.81
CA PHE A 218 2.81 0.25 21.10
C PHE A 218 1.86 0.70 22.22
N SER A 219 1.52 -0.21 23.12
CA SER A 219 0.78 0.16 24.32
C SER A 219 1.63 1.11 25.15
N GLY A 220 1.07 2.27 25.50
CA GLY A 220 1.78 3.35 26.17
C GLY A 220 2.46 2.92 27.49
N GLN A 221 3.52 3.66 27.80
CA GLN A 221 4.03 3.76 29.15
C GLN A 221 3.02 4.46 30.05
#